data_d5c2dfa044c84723afbf6612cd78c2e3
#
_entry.id   d5c2dfa044c84723afbf6612cd78c2e3
#
_cell.length_a   1.000
_cell.length_b   1.000
_cell.length_c   1.000
_cell.angle_alpha   90.00
_cell.angle_beta   90.00
_cell.angle_gamma   90.00
#
_symmetry.space_group_name_H-M   'P 1'
#
loop_
_entity.id
_entity.type
_entity.pdbx_description
1 polymer ?
#
loop_
_entity_poly.entity_id
_entity_poly.type
_entity_poly.pdbx_seq_one_letter_code
_entity_poly.pdbx_strand_id
1 'polypeptide(L)'
;MYHSVADPAHDPYGITVAPDRLDLQLRWLAARGLTGVSVATLLRARAEGRGRGLVGLTFDDGYADFAAAALPVLRRHGCTATLFVLPGRLGGDNAWDPDGPRRPLVDEADIRTAAAAGTEIASHGLYHVDLTRLDGQALRDETTRSRAWLSELTGRAPEGFCYPYGTVDGRVAAAVRAAGYAYGCAIRPPAGLGGPYALARTHISQADRSARLWAKRIGHRTGLR
;
A
#
# COMPACT_ATOMS: atom_id res chain seq x y z
N MET A 1 0.37 6.63 -1.97
CA MET A 1 1.16 5.41 -1.80
C MET A 1 2.50 5.80 -1.23
N TYR A 2 2.87 5.22 -0.12
CA TYR A 2 4.12 5.33 0.63
C TYR A 2 4.75 3.93 0.73
N HIS A 3 6.00 3.87 1.22
CA HIS A 3 6.68 2.62 1.59
C HIS A 3 7.32 2.79 2.97
N SER A 4 8.59 3.12 3.07
CA SER A 4 9.31 3.30 4.33
C SER A 4 9.12 4.71 4.93
N VAL A 5 9.03 4.79 6.27
CA VAL A 5 8.97 6.06 7.01
C VAL A 5 10.17 6.15 7.96
N ALA A 6 11.30 6.59 7.43
CA ALA A 6 12.60 6.59 8.09
C ALA A 6 13.49 7.74 7.59
N ASP A 7 14.78 7.71 7.94
CA ASP A 7 15.77 8.65 7.40
C ASP A 7 15.95 8.43 5.88
N PRO A 8 15.69 9.45 5.04
CA PRO A 8 15.81 9.37 3.59
C PRO A 8 17.23 9.71 3.07
N ALA A 9 18.26 9.80 3.92
CA ALA A 9 19.60 10.23 3.53
C ALA A 9 20.21 9.33 2.42
N HIS A 10 19.89 8.05 2.41
CA HIS A 10 20.27 7.12 1.34
C HIS A 10 19.01 6.39 0.83
N ASP A 11 18.42 6.92 -0.24
CA ASP A 11 17.16 6.43 -0.83
C ASP A 11 17.21 6.46 -2.36
N PRO A 12 17.95 5.54 -3.00
CA PRO A 12 18.13 5.51 -4.45
C PRO A 12 16.82 5.25 -5.20
N TYR A 13 15.83 4.64 -4.55
CA TYR A 13 14.52 4.32 -5.15
C TYR A 13 13.46 5.39 -4.93
N GLY A 14 13.73 6.41 -4.07
CA GLY A 14 12.79 7.49 -3.77
C GLY A 14 11.55 7.03 -3.00
N ILE A 15 11.64 5.96 -2.21
CA ILE A 15 10.53 5.31 -1.50
C ILE A 15 10.50 5.63 0.00
N THR A 16 11.50 6.34 0.52
CA THR A 16 11.59 6.70 1.94
C THR A 16 11.08 8.12 2.17
N VAL A 17 10.27 8.30 3.20
CA VAL A 17 9.76 9.58 3.65
C VAL A 17 10.09 9.76 5.13
N ALA A 18 10.69 10.89 5.52
CA ALA A 18 10.95 11.16 6.92
C ALA A 18 9.63 11.34 7.72
N PRO A 19 9.58 10.96 9.01
CA PRO A 19 8.37 11.07 9.84
C PRO A 19 7.80 12.49 9.89
N ASP A 20 8.64 13.51 9.97
CA ASP A 20 8.23 14.92 9.94
C ASP A 20 7.66 15.32 8.58
N ARG A 21 8.18 14.75 7.48
CA ARG A 21 7.64 14.96 6.15
C ARG A 21 6.26 14.33 6.00
N LEU A 22 6.07 13.11 6.49
CA LEU A 22 4.76 12.47 6.53
C LEU A 22 3.76 13.33 7.32
N ASP A 23 4.15 13.84 8.49
CA ASP A 23 3.34 14.75 9.32
C ASP A 23 2.90 16.00 8.51
N LEU A 24 3.83 16.66 7.81
CA LEU A 24 3.52 17.82 6.98
C LEU A 24 2.58 17.47 5.80
N GLN A 25 2.74 16.31 5.21
CA GLN A 25 1.88 15.85 4.11
C GLN A 25 0.45 15.54 4.60
N LEU A 26 0.29 14.95 5.79
CA LEU A 26 -1.03 14.73 6.40
C LEU A 26 -1.68 16.04 6.85
N ARG A 27 -0.92 16.99 7.42
CA ARG A 27 -1.43 18.37 7.68
C ARG A 27 -1.93 19.04 6.40
N TRP A 28 -1.22 18.84 5.28
CA TRP A 28 -1.62 19.38 3.98
C TRP A 28 -2.97 18.80 3.52
N LEU A 29 -3.23 17.50 3.76
CA LEU A 29 -4.54 16.86 3.51
C LEU A 29 -5.62 17.46 4.42
N ALA A 30 -5.39 17.50 5.73
CA ALA A 30 -6.33 18.00 6.72
C ALA A 30 -6.75 19.44 6.46
N ALA A 31 -5.80 20.33 6.11
CA ALA A 31 -6.06 21.72 5.74
C ALA A 31 -6.95 21.88 4.49
N ARG A 32 -7.24 20.80 3.77
CA ARG A 32 -8.12 20.76 2.59
C ARG A 32 -9.38 19.94 2.80
N GLY A 33 -9.70 19.63 4.06
CA GLY A 33 -10.86 18.82 4.42
C GLY A 33 -10.74 17.37 3.93
N LEU A 34 -9.49 16.86 3.81
CA LEU A 34 -9.23 15.49 3.39
C LEU A 34 -8.75 14.65 4.56
N THR A 35 -9.34 13.48 4.74
CA THR A 35 -8.96 12.50 5.77
C THR A 35 -8.40 11.24 5.12
N GLY A 36 -7.23 10.82 5.60
CA GLY A 36 -6.61 9.57 5.20
C GLY A 36 -7.32 8.36 5.80
N VAL A 37 -7.70 7.41 4.97
CA VAL A 37 -8.35 6.16 5.40
C VAL A 37 -7.75 4.96 4.67
N SER A 38 -8.04 3.74 5.13
CA SER A 38 -7.67 2.53 4.38
C SER A 38 -8.42 2.45 3.04
N VAL A 39 -7.89 1.67 2.10
CA VAL A 39 -8.52 1.48 0.78
C VAL A 39 -9.88 0.80 0.93
N ALA A 40 -9.99 -0.24 1.75
CA ALA A 40 -11.28 -0.89 1.99
C ALA A 40 -12.31 0.08 2.56
N THR A 41 -11.93 0.93 3.52
CA THR A 41 -12.82 1.97 4.06
C THR A 41 -13.23 2.98 2.99
N LEU A 42 -12.28 3.44 2.15
CA LEU A 42 -12.58 4.34 1.05
C LEU A 42 -13.56 3.73 0.05
N LEU A 43 -13.37 2.46 -0.33
CA LEU A 43 -14.23 1.78 -1.30
C LEU A 43 -15.63 1.58 -0.75
N ARG A 44 -15.77 1.15 0.51
CA ARG A 44 -17.09 1.05 1.18
C ARG A 44 -17.80 2.41 1.24
N ALA A 45 -17.09 3.44 1.70
CA ALA A 45 -17.67 4.78 1.78
C ALA A 45 -18.10 5.31 0.40
N ARG A 46 -17.36 5.02 -0.66
CA ARG A 46 -17.75 5.39 -2.04
C ARG A 46 -18.98 4.65 -2.52
N ALA A 47 -19.10 3.36 -2.25
CA ALA A 47 -20.29 2.57 -2.60
C ALA A 47 -21.56 3.10 -1.91
N GLU A 48 -21.42 3.70 -0.73
CA GLU A 48 -22.50 4.30 0.05
C GLU A 48 -22.69 5.81 -0.21
N GLY A 49 -22.01 6.39 -1.22
CA GLY A 49 -22.09 7.81 -1.54
C GLY A 49 -21.37 8.74 -0.54
N ARG A 50 -20.67 8.21 0.45
CA ARG A 50 -20.00 8.94 1.54
C ARG A 50 -18.48 9.12 1.34
N GLY A 51 -17.96 8.85 0.15
CA GLY A 51 -16.52 8.92 -0.15
C GLY A 51 -15.94 10.34 -0.29
N ARG A 52 -16.76 11.40 -0.20
CA ARG A 52 -16.29 12.78 -0.32
C ARG A 52 -15.37 13.15 0.85
N GLY A 53 -14.23 13.77 0.55
CA GLY A 53 -13.25 14.14 1.58
C GLY A 53 -12.33 13.00 2.05
N LEU A 54 -12.51 11.77 1.55
CA LEU A 54 -11.65 10.65 1.90
C LEU A 54 -10.55 10.41 0.87
N VAL A 55 -9.36 10.01 1.35
CA VAL A 55 -8.21 9.63 0.54
C VAL A 55 -7.66 8.31 1.06
N GLY A 56 -7.55 7.31 0.18
CA GLY A 56 -6.90 6.03 0.51
C GLY A 56 -5.40 6.24 0.74
N LEU A 57 -4.92 5.95 1.94
CA LEU A 57 -3.50 5.91 2.27
C LEU A 57 -3.01 4.47 2.23
N THR A 58 -1.90 4.23 1.54
CA THR A 58 -1.30 2.91 1.43
C THR A 58 0.18 2.95 1.73
N PHE A 59 0.66 1.92 2.42
CA PHE A 59 2.07 1.66 2.68
C PHE A 59 2.41 0.28 2.13
N ASP A 60 3.37 0.21 1.22
CA ASP A 60 3.75 -1.01 0.53
C ASP A 60 4.93 -1.70 1.23
N ASP A 61 5.23 -2.94 0.85
CA ASP A 61 6.36 -3.77 1.26
C ASP A 61 6.35 -4.27 2.72
N GLY A 62 5.60 -3.64 3.60
CA GLY A 62 5.57 -4.05 5.01
C GLY A 62 6.85 -3.71 5.76
N TYR A 63 7.44 -2.52 5.55
CA TYR A 63 8.59 -2.08 6.35
C TYR A 63 8.26 -1.98 7.83
N ALA A 64 9.15 -2.43 8.71
CA ALA A 64 8.97 -2.43 10.16
C ALA A 64 8.83 -1.02 10.75
N ASP A 65 9.38 0.00 10.07
CA ASP A 65 9.22 1.41 10.44
C ASP A 65 7.77 1.90 10.38
N PHE A 66 6.86 1.17 9.72
CA PHE A 66 5.43 1.51 9.74
C PHE A 66 4.88 1.56 11.17
N ALA A 67 5.12 0.53 11.98
CA ALA A 67 4.61 0.47 13.35
C ALA A 67 5.26 1.54 14.24
N ALA A 68 6.58 1.73 14.11
CA ALA A 68 7.34 2.62 14.98
C ALA A 68 7.23 4.10 14.59
N ALA A 69 7.13 4.43 13.30
CA ALA A 69 7.19 5.80 12.82
C ALA A 69 5.90 6.26 12.09
N ALA A 70 5.34 5.49 11.17
CA ALA A 70 4.17 5.91 10.41
C ALA A 70 2.90 5.92 11.27
N LEU A 71 2.64 4.85 12.00
CA LEU A 71 1.41 4.67 12.77
C LEU A 71 1.18 5.77 13.82
N PRO A 72 2.18 6.22 14.62
CA PRO A 72 2.01 7.35 15.52
C PRO A 72 1.65 8.65 14.80
N VAL A 73 2.22 8.89 13.61
CA VAL A 73 1.89 10.08 12.80
C VAL A 73 0.46 9.99 12.29
N LEU A 74 0.04 8.86 11.72
CA LEU A 74 -1.33 8.64 11.26
C LEU A 74 -2.35 8.89 12.38
N ARG A 75 -2.10 8.35 13.57
CA ARG A 75 -2.99 8.52 14.74
C ARG A 75 -3.14 9.98 15.16
N ARG A 76 -2.06 10.77 15.18
CA ARG A 76 -2.13 12.21 15.50
C ARG A 76 -3.05 12.99 14.56
N HIS A 77 -3.19 12.52 13.31
CA HIS A 77 -4.04 13.15 12.30
C HIS A 77 -5.42 12.49 12.15
N GLY A 78 -5.78 11.55 13.02
CA GLY A 78 -7.04 10.80 12.90
C GLY A 78 -7.14 10.00 11.58
N CYS A 79 -6.01 9.64 11.01
CA CYS A 79 -5.92 8.87 9.77
C CYS A 79 -5.76 7.37 10.05
N THR A 80 -6.30 6.54 9.15
CA THR A 80 -5.97 5.13 9.03
C THR A 80 -5.33 4.87 7.68
N ALA A 81 -4.80 3.66 7.45
CA ALA A 81 -4.15 3.29 6.22
C ALA A 81 -4.31 1.80 5.92
N THR A 82 -3.94 1.40 4.71
CA THR A 82 -3.70 0.00 4.34
C THR A 82 -2.19 -0.25 4.36
N LEU A 83 -1.75 -1.29 5.06
CA LEU A 83 -0.40 -1.82 5.04
C LEU A 83 -0.40 -3.09 4.17
N PHE A 84 0.29 -3.05 3.04
CA PHE A 84 0.49 -4.19 2.17
C PHE A 84 1.75 -4.93 2.59
N VAL A 85 1.61 -6.19 3.01
CA VAL A 85 2.67 -6.99 3.60
C VAL A 85 2.99 -8.24 2.77
N LEU A 86 4.20 -8.76 2.95
CA LEU A 86 4.76 -9.92 2.29
C LEU A 86 4.90 -11.07 3.31
N PRO A 87 3.87 -11.93 3.50
CA PRO A 87 3.93 -12.95 4.54
C PRO A 87 5.10 -13.93 4.38
N GLY A 88 5.60 -14.18 3.18
CA GLY A 88 6.80 -14.98 2.94
C GLY A 88 8.12 -14.30 3.31
N ARG A 89 8.08 -13.03 3.77
CA ARG A 89 9.25 -12.21 4.11
C ARG A 89 9.19 -11.64 5.53
N LEU A 90 8.25 -12.06 6.36
CA LEU A 90 8.10 -11.53 7.73
C LEU A 90 9.39 -11.67 8.53
N GLY A 91 9.77 -10.60 9.23
CA GLY A 91 11.01 -10.53 10.00
C GLY A 91 12.30 -10.56 9.18
N GLY A 92 12.20 -10.56 7.85
CA GLY A 92 13.33 -10.45 6.92
C GLY A 92 13.67 -9.00 6.57
N ASP A 93 14.18 -8.80 5.37
CA ASP A 93 14.55 -7.49 4.83
C ASP A 93 14.14 -7.32 3.36
N ASN A 94 14.31 -6.10 2.83
CA ASN A 94 14.04 -5.71 1.44
C ASN A 94 15.13 -6.16 0.47
N ALA A 95 15.48 -7.44 0.46
CA ALA A 95 16.57 -8.00 -0.37
C ALA A 95 16.38 -7.82 -1.88
N TRP A 96 15.17 -7.49 -2.34
CA TRP A 96 14.86 -7.19 -3.74
C TRP A 96 15.35 -5.80 -4.21
N ASP A 97 15.76 -4.93 -3.28
CA ASP A 97 16.28 -3.58 -3.53
C ASP A 97 17.79 -3.51 -3.27
N PRO A 98 18.65 -4.06 -4.16
CA PRO A 98 20.06 -4.29 -3.86
C PRO A 98 20.89 -3.01 -3.70
N ASP A 99 20.48 -1.90 -4.35
CA ASP A 99 21.23 -0.64 -4.34
C ASP A 99 20.87 0.26 -3.15
N GLY A 100 19.81 -0.09 -2.40
CA GLY A 100 19.35 0.64 -1.23
C GLY A 100 19.83 0.04 0.10
N PRO A 101 19.58 0.74 1.21
CA PRO A 101 19.87 0.19 2.53
C PRO A 101 18.97 -1.01 2.83
N ARG A 102 19.56 -2.02 3.49
CA ARG A 102 18.78 -3.12 4.05
C ARG A 102 17.90 -2.59 5.18
N ARG A 103 16.59 -2.74 5.02
CA ARG A 103 15.57 -2.31 5.99
C ARG A 103 14.77 -3.51 6.45
N PRO A 104 14.54 -3.66 7.77
CA PRO A 104 13.74 -4.75 8.29
C PRO A 104 12.28 -4.63 7.84
N LEU A 105 11.65 -5.77 7.64
CA LEU A 105 10.23 -5.90 7.40
C LEU A 105 9.50 -6.26 8.70
N VAL A 106 8.21 -5.96 8.75
CA VAL A 106 7.32 -6.30 9.87
C VAL A 106 7.40 -7.80 10.19
N ASP A 107 7.34 -8.08 11.46
CA ASP A 107 7.07 -9.43 11.96
C ASP A 107 5.59 -9.62 12.29
N GLU A 108 5.22 -10.78 12.82
CA GLU A 108 3.84 -11.07 13.20
C GLU A 108 3.32 -10.16 14.31
N ALA A 109 4.18 -9.76 15.27
CA ALA A 109 3.79 -8.88 16.38
C ALA A 109 3.50 -7.46 15.89
N ASP A 110 4.31 -6.96 14.95
CA ASP A 110 4.08 -5.68 14.28
C ASP A 110 2.75 -5.67 13.53
N ILE A 111 2.44 -6.74 12.79
CA ILE A 111 1.18 -6.88 12.06
C ILE A 111 -0.01 -6.86 13.02
N ARG A 112 0.04 -7.63 14.12
CA ARG A 112 -1.03 -7.64 15.13
C ARG A 112 -1.20 -6.26 15.77
N THR A 113 -0.09 -5.57 16.05
CA THR A 113 -0.11 -4.21 16.61
C THR A 113 -0.75 -3.21 15.64
N ALA A 114 -0.36 -3.26 14.36
CA ALA A 114 -0.95 -2.40 13.33
C ALA A 114 -2.45 -2.67 13.13
N ALA A 115 -2.84 -3.96 13.08
CA ALA A 115 -4.25 -4.36 12.95
C ALA A 115 -5.10 -3.90 14.16
N ALA A 116 -4.61 -4.09 15.38
CA ALA A 116 -5.28 -3.64 16.60
C ALA A 116 -5.44 -2.11 16.64
N ALA A 117 -4.54 -1.38 15.97
CA ALA A 117 -4.60 0.08 15.83
C ALA A 117 -5.55 0.55 14.70
N GLY A 118 -6.27 -0.36 14.03
CA GLY A 118 -7.21 -0.04 12.96
C GLY A 118 -6.59 0.08 11.56
N THR A 119 -5.33 -0.33 11.38
CA THR A 119 -4.71 -0.45 10.06
C THR A 119 -5.31 -1.65 9.32
N GLU A 120 -5.69 -1.46 8.08
CA GLU A 120 -6.03 -2.57 7.19
C GLU A 120 -4.76 -3.32 6.81
N ILE A 121 -4.69 -4.62 7.15
CA ILE A 121 -3.62 -5.51 6.69
C ILE A 121 -4.05 -6.14 5.37
N ALA A 122 -3.25 -5.97 4.34
CA ALA A 122 -3.52 -6.46 2.99
C ALA A 122 -2.27 -7.11 2.38
N SER A 123 -2.42 -7.81 1.26
CA SER A 123 -1.34 -8.60 0.68
C SER A 123 -0.54 -7.84 -0.36
N HIS A 124 0.78 -8.04 -0.37
CA HIS A 124 1.69 -7.63 -1.45
C HIS A 124 2.29 -8.84 -2.21
N GLY A 125 1.59 -9.99 -2.24
CA GLY A 125 2.14 -11.27 -2.65
C GLY A 125 2.86 -11.96 -1.49
N LEU A 126 3.64 -13.00 -1.79
CA LEU A 126 4.45 -13.72 -0.80
C LEU A 126 5.88 -13.15 -0.72
N TYR A 127 6.54 -12.94 -1.88
CA TYR A 127 7.99 -12.76 -1.93
C TYR A 127 8.46 -11.51 -2.71
N HIS A 128 7.57 -10.60 -3.08
CA HIS A 128 7.85 -9.40 -3.86
C HIS A 128 8.41 -9.72 -5.25
N VAL A 129 7.72 -10.54 -6.02
CA VAL A 129 8.08 -10.92 -7.38
C VAL A 129 7.20 -10.24 -8.43
N ASP A 130 7.71 -10.00 -9.63
CA ASP A 130 6.88 -9.51 -10.75
C ASP A 130 5.92 -10.62 -11.21
N LEU A 131 4.66 -10.49 -10.83
CA LEU A 131 3.61 -11.48 -11.07
C LEU A 131 3.32 -11.70 -12.56
N THR A 132 3.63 -10.72 -13.41
CA THR A 132 3.40 -10.82 -14.85
C THR A 132 4.36 -11.80 -15.52
N ARG A 133 5.47 -12.14 -14.84
CA ARG A 133 6.49 -13.07 -15.33
C ARG A 133 6.32 -14.51 -14.82
N LEU A 134 5.40 -14.72 -13.90
CA LEU A 134 5.19 -16.05 -13.31
C LEU A 134 4.34 -16.93 -14.22
N ASP A 135 4.56 -18.24 -14.14
CA ASP A 135 3.61 -19.22 -14.69
C ASP A 135 2.30 -19.27 -13.87
N GLY A 136 1.34 -20.05 -14.36
CA GLY A 136 0.02 -20.09 -13.73
C GLY A 136 0.01 -20.69 -12.32
N GLN A 137 0.92 -21.62 -12.01
CA GLN A 137 1.00 -22.23 -10.67
C GLN A 137 1.67 -21.27 -9.68
N ALA A 138 2.83 -20.72 -10.04
CA ALA A 138 3.53 -19.76 -9.19
C ALA A 138 2.68 -18.50 -8.91
N LEU A 139 1.92 -18.01 -9.91
CA LEU A 139 1.00 -16.90 -9.72
C LEU A 139 -0.13 -17.25 -8.74
N ARG A 140 -0.71 -18.45 -8.85
CA ARG A 140 -1.71 -18.90 -7.88
C ARG A 140 -1.12 -18.99 -6.47
N ASP A 141 0.08 -19.52 -6.34
CA ASP A 141 0.74 -19.64 -5.04
C ASP A 141 0.99 -18.28 -4.40
N GLU A 142 1.51 -17.29 -5.16
CA GLU A 142 1.71 -15.92 -4.68
C GLU A 142 0.42 -15.26 -4.19
N THR A 143 -0.70 -15.52 -4.85
CA THR A 143 -1.97 -14.89 -4.50
C THR A 143 -2.75 -15.65 -3.43
N THR A 144 -2.87 -16.98 -3.52
CA THR A 144 -3.71 -17.76 -2.60
C THR A 144 -3.02 -18.01 -1.25
N ARG A 145 -1.71 -18.35 -1.26
CA ARG A 145 -0.97 -18.61 -0.02
C ARG A 145 -0.75 -17.35 0.79
N SER A 146 -0.49 -16.22 0.13
CA SER A 146 -0.39 -14.93 0.85
C SER A 146 -1.70 -14.58 1.55
N ARG A 147 -2.84 -14.80 0.88
CA ARG A 147 -4.16 -14.59 1.48
C ARG A 147 -4.42 -15.54 2.66
N ALA A 148 -4.15 -16.82 2.49
CA ALA A 148 -4.35 -17.82 3.53
C ALA A 148 -3.52 -17.50 4.78
N TRP A 149 -2.22 -17.23 4.61
CA TRP A 149 -1.32 -16.91 5.71
C TRP A 149 -1.76 -15.65 6.48
N LEU A 150 -2.10 -14.58 5.77
CA LEU A 150 -2.59 -13.36 6.43
C LEU A 150 -3.94 -13.57 7.12
N SER A 151 -4.81 -14.41 6.57
CA SER A 151 -6.09 -14.76 7.20
C SER A 151 -5.88 -15.48 8.53
N GLU A 152 -4.95 -16.43 8.56
CA GLU A 152 -4.57 -17.16 9.78
C GLU A 152 -3.95 -16.23 10.82
N LEU A 153 -3.00 -15.40 10.40
CA LEU A 153 -2.29 -14.49 11.28
C LEU A 153 -3.19 -13.42 11.93
N THR A 154 -4.13 -12.87 11.17
CA THR A 154 -4.96 -11.73 11.61
C THR A 154 -6.37 -12.14 12.04
N GLY A 155 -6.77 -13.39 11.85
CA GLY A 155 -8.13 -13.87 12.07
C GLY A 155 -9.15 -13.33 11.05
N ARG A 156 -8.71 -12.62 10.02
CA ARG A 156 -9.56 -12.02 8.96
C ARG A 156 -8.90 -12.16 7.61
N ALA A 157 -9.69 -12.55 6.61
CA ALA A 157 -9.19 -12.58 5.24
C ALA A 157 -8.88 -11.17 4.73
N PRO A 158 -7.66 -10.91 4.18
CA PRO A 158 -7.34 -9.62 3.60
C PRO A 158 -8.24 -9.33 2.40
N GLU A 159 -8.79 -8.10 2.35
CA GLU A 159 -9.66 -7.65 1.25
C GLU A 159 -8.82 -7.16 0.06
N GLY A 160 -7.64 -6.61 0.31
CA GLY A 160 -6.81 -5.94 -0.68
C GLY A 160 -5.57 -6.71 -1.11
N PHE A 161 -5.21 -6.49 -2.38
CA PHE A 161 -3.95 -6.91 -2.96
C PHE A 161 -3.21 -5.72 -3.56
N CYS A 162 -1.90 -5.65 -3.43
CA CYS A 162 -1.06 -4.70 -4.14
C CYS A 162 -0.08 -5.46 -5.03
N TYR A 163 -0.01 -5.07 -6.29
CA TYR A 163 0.90 -5.72 -7.24
C TYR A 163 2.33 -5.23 -7.00
N PRO A 164 3.31 -6.14 -6.73
CA PRO A 164 4.70 -5.77 -6.65
C PRO A 164 5.17 -5.02 -7.91
N TYR A 165 6.02 -4.02 -7.73
CA TYR A 165 6.45 -3.09 -8.80
C TYR A 165 5.31 -2.30 -9.46
N GLY A 166 4.06 -2.46 -8.99
CA GLY A 166 2.86 -1.84 -9.57
C GLY A 166 2.45 -2.40 -10.92
N THR A 167 3.08 -3.52 -11.37
CA THR A 167 2.83 -4.16 -12.66
C THR A 167 1.64 -5.11 -12.60
N VAL A 168 0.73 -5.02 -13.58
CA VAL A 168 -0.46 -5.86 -13.66
C VAL A 168 -0.89 -6.05 -15.11
N ASP A 169 -1.34 -7.23 -15.45
CA ASP A 169 -2.05 -7.56 -16.68
C ASP A 169 -3.42 -8.21 -16.37
N GLY A 170 -4.19 -8.53 -17.40
CA GLY A 170 -5.51 -9.16 -17.23
C GLY A 170 -5.45 -10.52 -16.55
N ARG A 171 -4.40 -11.31 -16.79
CA ARG A 171 -4.19 -12.65 -16.19
C ARG A 171 -3.92 -12.51 -14.70
N VAL A 172 -3.04 -11.58 -14.31
CA VAL A 172 -2.70 -11.31 -12.90
C VAL A 172 -3.92 -10.78 -12.15
N ALA A 173 -4.66 -9.82 -12.73
CA ALA A 173 -5.88 -9.29 -12.14
C ALA A 173 -6.96 -10.38 -11.93
N ALA A 174 -7.10 -11.31 -12.91
CA ALA A 174 -8.00 -12.44 -12.80
C ALA A 174 -7.58 -13.42 -11.70
N ALA A 175 -6.27 -13.68 -11.51
CA ALA A 175 -5.76 -14.53 -10.45
C ALA A 175 -6.02 -13.94 -9.05
N VAL A 176 -5.79 -12.64 -8.87
CA VAL A 176 -6.08 -11.92 -7.63
C VAL A 176 -7.59 -11.98 -7.30
N ARG A 177 -8.44 -11.79 -8.30
CA ARG A 177 -9.89 -11.96 -8.14
C ARG A 177 -10.25 -13.39 -7.76
N ALA A 178 -9.70 -14.38 -8.46
CA ALA A 178 -9.97 -15.81 -8.20
C ALA A 178 -9.48 -16.26 -6.81
N ALA A 179 -8.40 -15.65 -6.29
CA ALA A 179 -7.93 -15.87 -4.94
C ALA A 179 -8.87 -15.29 -3.86
N GLY A 180 -9.89 -14.50 -4.24
CA GLY A 180 -10.91 -13.98 -3.34
C GLY A 180 -10.60 -12.62 -2.71
N TYR A 181 -9.65 -11.86 -3.26
CA TYR A 181 -9.46 -10.45 -2.90
C TYR A 181 -10.62 -9.60 -3.46
N ALA A 182 -10.99 -8.54 -2.77
CA ALA A 182 -12.04 -7.62 -3.20
C ALA A 182 -11.53 -6.51 -4.12
N TYR A 183 -10.24 -6.17 -4.01
CA TYR A 183 -9.62 -5.13 -4.84
C TYR A 183 -8.12 -5.38 -5.06
N GLY A 184 -7.57 -4.75 -6.12
CA GLY A 184 -6.14 -4.74 -6.44
C GLY A 184 -5.61 -3.34 -6.74
N CYS A 185 -4.47 -2.98 -6.14
CA CYS A 185 -3.81 -1.69 -6.31
C CYS A 185 -2.60 -1.81 -7.26
N ALA A 186 -2.57 -0.94 -8.27
CA ALA A 186 -1.46 -0.81 -9.22
C ALA A 186 -0.87 0.60 -9.18
N ILE A 187 0.23 0.83 -9.92
CA ILE A 187 0.77 2.18 -10.13
C ILE A 187 0.18 2.77 -11.41
N ARG A 188 0.40 2.10 -12.53
CA ARG A 188 -0.10 2.49 -13.85
C ARG A 188 -0.72 1.27 -14.54
N PRO A 189 -1.99 0.97 -14.26
CA PRO A 189 -2.62 -0.15 -14.96
C PRO A 189 -2.64 0.11 -16.47
N PRO A 190 -2.50 -0.93 -17.30
CA PRO A 190 -2.58 -0.81 -18.76
C PRO A 190 -3.90 -0.19 -19.22
N ALA A 191 -3.87 0.49 -20.36
CA ALA A 191 -5.10 0.97 -20.99
C ALA A 191 -6.07 -0.20 -21.22
N GLY A 192 -7.33 0.01 -20.81
CA GLY A 192 -8.36 -1.04 -20.89
C GLY A 192 -8.47 -1.95 -19.66
N LEU A 193 -7.49 -1.96 -18.76
CA LEU A 193 -7.60 -2.64 -17.47
C LEU A 193 -8.10 -1.63 -16.42
N GLY A 194 -9.35 -1.75 -16.02
CA GLY A 194 -10.02 -0.88 -15.06
C GLY A 194 -10.76 -1.66 -13.98
N GLY A 195 -11.54 -0.92 -13.17
CA GLY A 195 -12.34 -1.49 -12.10
C GLY A 195 -11.58 -1.78 -10.81
N PRO A 196 -12.17 -2.56 -9.90
CA PRO A 196 -11.65 -2.73 -8.54
C PRO A 196 -10.29 -3.43 -8.49
N TYR A 197 -9.90 -4.19 -9.52
CA TYR A 197 -8.63 -4.90 -9.57
C TYR A 197 -7.52 -4.15 -10.30
N ALA A 198 -7.72 -2.87 -10.60
CA ALA A 198 -6.73 -2.00 -11.25
C ALA A 198 -6.76 -0.58 -10.66
N LEU A 199 -6.87 -0.48 -9.34
CA LEU A 199 -6.91 0.80 -8.63
C LEU A 199 -5.56 1.49 -8.75
N ALA A 200 -5.55 2.55 -9.54
CA ALA A 200 -4.35 3.30 -9.75
C ALA A 200 -4.03 4.21 -8.55
N ARG A 201 -2.75 4.30 -8.19
CA ARG A 201 -2.26 5.05 -7.03
C ARG A 201 -1.27 6.13 -7.45
N THR A 202 -1.07 7.10 -6.57
CA THR A 202 -0.08 8.17 -6.75
C THR A 202 1.04 7.97 -5.72
N HIS A 203 2.26 7.81 -6.20
CA HIS A 203 3.45 7.75 -5.35
C HIS A 203 3.69 9.09 -4.64
N ILE A 204 3.97 9.06 -3.35
CA ILE A 204 4.33 10.20 -2.52
C ILE A 204 5.75 9.99 -1.98
N SER A 205 6.61 10.98 -2.18
CA SER A 205 8.03 10.93 -1.83
C SER A 205 8.42 12.02 -0.84
N GLN A 206 9.66 11.96 -0.36
CA GLN A 206 10.30 12.97 0.48
C GLN A 206 10.28 14.37 -0.17
N ALA A 207 10.38 14.44 -1.50
CA ALA A 207 10.39 15.70 -2.24
C ALA A 207 9.01 16.35 -2.39
N ASP A 208 7.91 15.66 -2.04
CA ASP A 208 6.55 16.16 -2.25
C ASP A 208 6.16 17.14 -1.15
N ARG A 209 6.23 18.42 -1.51
CA ARG A 209 5.73 19.57 -0.74
C ARG A 209 4.41 20.07 -1.33
N SER A 210 3.83 21.09 -0.73
CA SER A 210 2.49 21.61 -1.05
C SER A 210 2.19 21.74 -2.55
N ALA A 211 3.09 22.34 -3.34
CA ALA A 211 2.89 22.52 -4.78
C ALA A 211 2.85 21.18 -5.54
N ARG A 212 3.79 20.24 -5.23
CA ARG A 212 3.82 18.92 -5.85
C ARG A 212 2.61 18.06 -5.42
N LEU A 213 2.22 18.12 -4.15
CA LEU A 213 1.03 17.42 -3.66
C LEU A 213 -0.23 17.92 -4.38
N TRP A 214 -0.32 19.23 -4.62
CA TRP A 214 -1.43 19.82 -5.37
C TRP A 214 -1.45 19.32 -6.83
N ALA A 215 -0.32 19.36 -7.51
CA ALA A 215 -0.18 18.83 -8.88
C ALA A 215 -0.53 17.34 -8.97
N LYS A 216 -0.02 16.52 -8.05
CA LYS A 216 -0.32 15.07 -7.96
C LYS A 216 -1.81 14.81 -7.71
N ARG A 217 -2.46 15.61 -6.85
CA ARG A 217 -3.90 15.51 -6.61
C ARG A 217 -4.71 15.80 -7.88
N ILE A 218 -4.35 16.82 -8.64
CA ILE A 218 -5.01 17.14 -9.92
C ILE A 218 -4.78 15.98 -10.91
N GLY A 219 -3.52 15.61 -11.14
CA GLY A 219 -3.18 14.53 -12.06
C GLY A 219 -3.91 13.22 -11.73
N HIS A 220 -4.04 12.89 -10.43
CA HIS A 220 -4.81 11.71 -10.01
C HIS A 220 -6.30 11.81 -10.37
N ARG A 221 -6.92 13.00 -10.21
CA ARG A 221 -8.33 13.21 -10.52
C ARG A 221 -8.64 13.24 -12.01
N THR A 222 -7.70 13.73 -12.81
CA THR A 222 -7.85 13.87 -14.27
C THR A 222 -7.34 12.66 -15.06
N GLY A 223 -6.73 11.66 -14.38
CA GLY A 223 -6.08 10.54 -15.03
C GLY A 223 -4.74 10.89 -15.71
N LEU A 224 -4.32 12.15 -15.64
CA LEU A 224 -3.00 12.62 -16.11
C LEU A 224 -1.95 12.25 -15.06
N ARG A 225 -1.11 11.24 -15.35
CA ARG A 225 -0.10 10.69 -14.42
C ARG A 225 1.24 10.56 -15.08
#